data_c9cf54562f138b92ae692e6db70071e5
#
_entry.id   c9cf54562f138b92ae692e6db70071e5
#
_cell.length_a   1.000
_cell.length_b   1.000
_cell.length_c   1.000
_cell.angle_alpha   90.00
_cell.angle_beta   90.00
_cell.angle_gamma   90.00
#
_symmetry.space_group_name_H-M   'P 1'
#
loop_
_entity.id
_entity.type
_entity.pdbx_description
1 polymer ?
#
loop_
_entity_poly.entity_id
_entity_poly.type
_entity_poly.pdbx_seq_one_letter_code
_entity_poly.pdbx_strand_id
1 'polypeptide(L)'
;MSMKRKILSFLVVPMLMLTGVGCEAKVKKDEAMEASVKQNKKEDFSKNLEYLMKDFSEQSKEIDDIVKSSKSMKKKSEKLKEVSKPYLELVDKLSKLEYEEKDFPVQHNVGVAMIHVKDGVAIIQEALDKGKENEVDAGVERLETASKLIDKVNKELKKSK
;
A
#
# COMPACT_ATOMS: atom_id res chain seq x y z
N MET A 1 30.39 -17.71 1.76
CA MET A 1 29.23 -18.29 2.44
C MET A 1 27.97 -17.67 1.81
N SER A 2 27.25 -18.46 1.03
CA SER A 2 26.04 -18.00 0.35
C SER A 2 24.90 -17.91 1.37
N MET A 3 24.53 -16.70 1.78
CA MET A 3 23.29 -16.49 2.51
C MET A 3 22.13 -16.78 1.56
N LYS A 4 21.45 -17.88 1.80
CA LYS A 4 20.16 -18.17 1.18
C LYS A 4 19.20 -17.06 1.61
N ARG A 5 19.03 -16.03 0.76
CA ARG A 5 18.00 -15.02 0.92
C ARG A 5 16.66 -15.75 0.99
N LYS A 6 16.05 -15.74 2.17
CA LYS A 6 14.64 -16.15 2.30
C LYS A 6 13.83 -15.14 1.51
N ILE A 7 13.44 -15.53 0.31
CA ILE A 7 12.50 -14.78 -0.52
C ILE A 7 11.15 -14.89 0.20
N LEU A 8 10.90 -13.97 1.12
CA LEU A 8 9.57 -13.79 1.66
C LEU A 8 8.76 -13.01 0.61
N SER A 9 7.67 -13.60 0.19
CA SER A 9 6.72 -13.04 -0.76
C SER A 9 5.96 -11.89 -0.08
N PHE A 10 6.41 -10.67 -0.32
CA PHE A 10 6.23 -9.52 0.57
C PHE A 10 4.91 -8.81 0.46
N LEU A 11 4.13 -8.97 -0.54
CA LEU A 11 2.87 -8.25 -0.70
C LEU A 11 1.90 -8.97 -1.64
N VAL A 12 1.79 -10.27 -1.49
CA VAL A 12 0.62 -10.92 -2.02
C VAL A 12 -0.48 -10.79 -0.97
N VAL A 13 -1.06 -9.60 -0.88
CA VAL A 13 -2.39 -9.49 -0.30
C VAL A 13 -3.29 -10.34 -1.19
N PRO A 14 -3.89 -11.44 -0.69
CA PRO A 14 -4.80 -12.21 -1.50
C PRO A 14 -5.95 -11.30 -1.91
N MET A 15 -5.92 -10.88 -3.18
CA MET A 15 -6.96 -10.09 -3.78
C MET A 15 -8.25 -10.91 -3.72
N LEU A 16 -9.17 -10.50 -2.86
CA LEU A 16 -10.54 -10.97 -2.93
C LEU A 16 -11.12 -10.51 -4.26
N MET A 17 -11.08 -11.41 -5.24
CA MET A 17 -11.93 -11.28 -6.42
C MET A 17 -13.38 -11.34 -5.96
N LEU A 18 -13.97 -10.20 -5.68
CA LEU A 18 -15.41 -10.05 -5.71
C LEU A 18 -15.79 -10.02 -7.20
N THR A 19 -16.17 -11.18 -7.72
CA THR A 19 -16.84 -11.29 -9.01
C THR A 19 -18.20 -10.60 -8.92
N GLY A 20 -18.21 -9.33 -9.28
CA GLY A 20 -19.40 -8.53 -9.51
C GLY A 20 -19.36 -8.04 -10.95
N VAL A 21 -20.22 -8.60 -11.76
CA VAL A 21 -20.45 -8.39 -13.18
C VAL A 21 -20.61 -6.89 -13.51
N GLY A 22 -19.94 -6.42 -14.56
CA GLY A 22 -20.58 -5.44 -15.45
C GLY A 22 -19.80 -4.19 -15.78
N CYS A 23 -19.53 -4.06 -17.08
CA CYS A 23 -19.37 -2.87 -17.90
C CYS A 23 -18.01 -2.16 -17.94
N GLU A 24 -17.35 -2.41 -19.07
CA GLU A 24 -16.32 -1.55 -19.65
C GLU A 24 -16.82 -0.10 -19.83
N ALA A 25 -16.07 0.84 -19.26
CA ALA A 25 -15.99 2.19 -19.78
C ALA A 25 -14.61 2.76 -19.45
N LYS A 26 -13.78 2.93 -20.47
CA LYS A 26 -12.59 3.77 -20.43
C LYS A 26 -13.01 5.21 -20.22
N VAL A 27 -12.87 5.75 -19.01
CA VAL A 27 -13.07 7.16 -18.72
C VAL A 27 -11.84 7.70 -18.00
N LYS A 28 -11.39 8.88 -18.43
CA LYS A 28 -10.28 9.68 -17.91
C LYS A 28 -10.35 9.76 -16.38
N LYS A 29 -9.29 9.25 -15.70
CA LYS A 29 -9.35 8.74 -14.33
C LYS A 29 -9.13 9.78 -13.23
N ASP A 30 -8.73 11.01 -13.54
CA ASP A 30 -8.13 11.86 -12.49
C ASP A 30 -9.04 12.99 -11.96
N GLU A 31 -10.00 13.49 -12.73
CA GLU A 31 -10.86 14.60 -12.25
C GLU A 31 -12.18 14.15 -11.60
N ALA A 32 -12.65 12.94 -11.87
CA ALA A 32 -13.90 12.43 -11.29
C ALA A 32 -13.76 11.98 -9.83
N MET A 33 -12.55 11.70 -9.35
CA MET A 33 -12.29 11.21 -7.99
C MET A 33 -12.36 12.30 -6.92
N GLU A 34 -11.88 13.52 -7.19
CA GLU A 34 -11.96 14.62 -6.21
C GLU A 34 -13.40 15.12 -6.00
N ALA A 35 -14.24 15.03 -7.02
CA ALA A 35 -15.63 15.47 -6.93
C ALA A 35 -16.53 14.47 -6.18
N SER A 36 -16.26 13.15 -6.27
CA SER A 36 -17.10 12.13 -5.61
C SER A 36 -16.83 12.03 -4.11
N VAL A 37 -15.61 12.34 -3.67
CA VAL A 37 -15.24 12.33 -2.24
C VAL A 37 -15.88 13.51 -1.47
N LYS A 38 -16.22 14.61 -2.16
CA LYS A 38 -16.82 15.79 -1.53
C LYS A 38 -18.36 15.78 -1.44
N GLN A 39 -19.06 14.92 -2.17
CA GLN A 39 -20.53 14.99 -2.27
C GLN A 39 -21.31 13.89 -1.53
N ASN A 40 -20.71 12.82 -1.03
CA ASN A 40 -21.45 11.75 -0.35
C ASN A 40 -20.88 11.47 1.05
N LYS A 41 -21.33 12.25 2.04
CA LYS A 41 -21.03 12.05 3.48
C LYS A 41 -21.58 10.74 4.06
N LYS A 42 -22.09 9.80 3.26
CA LYS A 42 -22.73 8.57 3.73
C LYS A 42 -22.42 7.31 2.94
N GLU A 43 -21.66 7.35 1.87
CA GLU A 43 -21.32 6.13 1.14
C GLU A 43 -20.07 5.50 1.69
N ASP A 44 -20.32 4.63 2.66
CA ASP A 44 -19.61 3.38 2.88
C ASP A 44 -18.08 3.50 2.96
N PHE A 45 -17.59 3.86 4.17
CA PHE A 45 -16.17 3.75 4.54
C PHE A 45 -15.54 2.46 3.98
N SER A 46 -16.24 1.33 4.08
CA SER A 46 -15.75 0.04 3.58
C SER A 46 -15.53 0.03 2.06
N LYS A 47 -16.41 0.63 1.26
CA LYS A 47 -16.23 0.71 -0.21
C LYS A 47 -15.07 1.60 -0.59
N ASN A 48 -14.97 2.77 0.04
CA ASN A 48 -13.88 3.71 -0.19
C ASN A 48 -12.54 3.07 0.20
N LEU A 49 -12.50 2.39 1.34
CA LEU A 49 -11.32 1.67 1.80
C LEU A 49 -10.94 0.54 0.84
N GLU A 50 -11.89 -0.30 0.41
CA GLU A 50 -11.64 -1.38 -0.55
C GLU A 50 -11.08 -0.84 -1.88
N TYR A 51 -11.62 0.27 -2.37
CA TYR A 51 -11.14 0.90 -3.60
C TYR A 51 -9.70 1.39 -3.46
N LEU A 52 -9.40 2.17 -2.41
CA LEU A 52 -8.05 2.68 -2.16
C LEU A 52 -7.05 1.55 -1.86
N MET A 53 -7.48 0.50 -1.17
CA MET A 53 -6.65 -0.66 -0.87
C MET A 53 -6.28 -1.47 -2.11
N LYS A 54 -7.13 -1.47 -3.15
CA LYS A 54 -6.79 -2.09 -4.43
C LYS A 54 -5.63 -1.35 -5.10
N ASP A 55 -5.74 -0.03 -5.24
CA ASP A 55 -4.68 0.79 -5.84
C ASP A 55 -3.39 0.71 -5.01
N PHE A 56 -3.51 0.70 -3.68
CA PHE A 56 -2.39 0.50 -2.76
C PHE A 56 -1.68 -0.83 -2.99
N SER A 57 -2.43 -1.93 -3.16
CA SER A 57 -1.86 -3.25 -3.43
C SER A 57 -1.10 -3.31 -4.76
N GLU A 58 -1.63 -2.65 -5.81
CA GLU A 58 -0.98 -2.59 -7.11
C GLU A 58 0.35 -1.82 -7.04
N GLN A 59 0.35 -0.64 -6.41
CA GLN A 59 1.56 0.17 -6.25
C GLN A 59 2.58 -0.47 -5.29
N SER A 60 2.12 -1.18 -4.26
CA SER A 60 2.99 -1.93 -3.35
C SER A 60 3.79 -3.02 -4.06
N LYS A 61 3.21 -3.68 -5.07
CA LYS A 61 3.93 -4.66 -5.90
C LYS A 61 5.06 -4.00 -6.69
N GLU A 62 4.84 -2.80 -7.21
CA GLU A 62 5.90 -2.08 -7.93
C GLU A 62 7.08 -1.75 -7.01
N ILE A 63 6.83 -1.35 -5.77
CA ILE A 63 7.90 -1.15 -4.76
C ILE A 63 8.66 -2.46 -4.49
N ASP A 64 7.94 -3.57 -4.30
CA ASP A 64 8.53 -4.89 -4.06
C ASP A 64 9.40 -5.35 -5.24
N ASP A 65 8.91 -5.19 -6.47
CA ASP A 65 9.64 -5.53 -7.69
C ASP A 65 10.93 -4.70 -7.84
N ILE A 66 10.92 -3.42 -7.47
CA ILE A 66 12.11 -2.57 -7.48
C ILE A 66 13.13 -3.10 -6.49
N VAL A 67 12.73 -3.38 -5.25
CA VAL A 67 13.60 -3.87 -4.18
C VAL A 67 14.23 -5.21 -4.56
N LYS A 68 13.44 -6.14 -5.10
CA LYS A 68 13.89 -7.50 -5.50
C LYS A 68 14.65 -7.54 -6.80
N SER A 69 14.59 -6.50 -7.64
CA SER A 69 15.25 -6.51 -8.94
C SER A 69 16.77 -6.72 -8.81
N SER A 70 17.40 -7.27 -9.86
CA SER A 70 18.86 -7.41 -9.96
C SER A 70 19.59 -6.12 -10.36
N LYS A 71 18.85 -4.97 -10.43
CA LYS A 71 19.44 -3.68 -10.81
C LYS A 71 20.40 -3.18 -9.74
N SER A 72 21.35 -2.30 -10.15
CA SER A 72 22.24 -1.63 -9.19
C SER A 72 21.45 -0.77 -8.20
N MET A 73 22.02 -0.56 -7.01
CA MET A 73 21.43 0.26 -5.95
C MET A 73 21.00 1.65 -6.46
N LYS A 74 21.85 2.29 -7.27
CA LYS A 74 21.55 3.59 -7.90
C LYS A 74 20.29 3.52 -8.77
N LYS A 75 20.16 2.52 -9.64
CA LYS A 75 18.98 2.37 -10.51
C LYS A 75 17.70 2.04 -9.70
N LYS A 76 17.84 1.27 -8.62
CA LYS A 76 16.72 1.01 -7.69
C LYS A 76 16.30 2.31 -7.01
N SER A 77 17.26 3.11 -6.50
CA SER A 77 16.99 4.39 -5.87
C SER A 77 16.24 5.34 -6.80
N GLU A 78 16.73 5.52 -8.03
CA GLU A 78 16.11 6.40 -9.03
C GLU A 78 14.66 5.96 -9.31
N LYS A 79 14.44 4.66 -9.51
CA LYS A 79 13.10 4.14 -9.78
C LYS A 79 12.18 4.25 -8.56
N LEU A 80 12.69 3.99 -7.36
CA LEU A 80 11.92 4.13 -6.13
C LEU A 80 11.47 5.58 -5.91
N LYS A 81 12.32 6.58 -6.16
CA LYS A 81 11.96 8.01 -6.10
C LYS A 81 10.81 8.36 -7.04
N GLU A 82 10.81 7.77 -8.23
CA GLU A 82 9.74 8.00 -9.21
C GLU A 82 8.41 7.46 -8.72
N VAL A 83 8.37 6.20 -8.23
CA VAL A 83 7.12 5.53 -7.87
C VAL A 83 6.65 5.84 -6.45
N SER A 84 7.54 6.27 -5.55
CA SER A 84 7.18 6.51 -4.16
C SER A 84 6.28 7.72 -3.97
N LYS A 85 6.35 8.75 -4.82
CA LYS A 85 5.53 9.95 -4.69
C LYS A 85 4.03 9.65 -4.79
N PRO A 86 3.50 9.08 -5.89
CA PRO A 86 2.09 8.74 -5.98
C PRO A 86 1.69 7.69 -4.93
N TYR A 87 2.58 6.77 -4.58
CA TYR A 87 2.35 5.78 -3.54
C TYR A 87 2.13 6.42 -2.16
N LEU A 88 2.97 7.36 -1.77
CA LEU A 88 2.83 8.06 -0.48
C LEU A 88 1.62 9.00 -0.46
N GLU A 89 1.21 9.59 -1.58
CA GLU A 89 -0.05 10.32 -1.69
C GLU A 89 -1.26 9.40 -1.43
N LEU A 90 -1.23 8.17 -1.94
CA LEU A 90 -2.26 7.16 -1.67
C LEU A 90 -2.25 6.71 -0.20
N VAL A 91 -1.07 6.52 0.38
CA VAL A 91 -0.89 6.23 1.82
C VAL A 91 -1.49 7.33 2.70
N ASP A 92 -1.32 8.60 2.30
CA ASP A 92 -1.94 9.74 3.00
C ASP A 92 -3.47 9.73 2.89
N LYS A 93 -4.02 9.42 1.72
CA LYS A 93 -5.48 9.29 1.53
C LYS A 93 -6.05 8.19 2.43
N LEU A 94 -5.41 7.02 2.48
CA LEU A 94 -5.80 5.90 3.36
C LEU A 94 -5.75 6.28 4.84
N SER A 95 -4.71 7.00 5.26
CA SER A 95 -4.54 7.43 6.66
C SER A 95 -5.61 8.42 7.11
N LYS A 96 -6.14 9.22 6.18
CA LYS A 96 -7.08 10.32 6.43
C LYS A 96 -8.51 9.99 6.02
N LEU A 97 -8.80 8.74 5.68
CA LEU A 97 -10.13 8.32 5.28
C LEU A 97 -11.13 8.57 6.41
N GLU A 98 -12.20 9.30 6.12
CA GLU A 98 -13.28 9.58 7.08
C GLU A 98 -14.02 8.28 7.43
N TYR A 99 -14.34 8.09 8.72
CA TYR A 99 -14.97 6.89 9.26
C TYR A 99 -16.00 7.24 10.33
N GLU A 100 -16.92 6.31 10.58
CA GLU A 100 -17.84 6.37 11.74
C GLU A 100 -17.22 5.64 12.94
N GLU A 101 -17.76 5.89 14.16
CA GLU A 101 -17.23 5.28 15.40
C GLU A 101 -17.14 3.76 15.34
N LYS A 102 -18.10 3.11 14.69
CA LYS A 102 -18.11 1.65 14.47
C LYS A 102 -16.92 1.14 13.64
N ASP A 103 -16.37 1.98 12.76
CA ASP A 103 -15.29 1.65 11.83
C ASP A 103 -13.90 1.99 12.43
N PHE A 104 -13.87 2.60 13.63
CA PHE A 104 -12.63 3.02 14.30
C PHE A 104 -11.58 1.90 14.39
N PRO A 105 -11.91 0.64 14.79
CA PRO A 105 -10.89 -0.40 14.89
C PRO A 105 -10.19 -0.71 13.55
N VAL A 106 -10.96 -0.67 12.46
CA VAL A 106 -10.44 -0.88 11.10
C VAL A 106 -9.56 0.29 10.70
N GLN A 107 -10.06 1.55 10.83
CA GLN A 107 -9.32 2.74 10.46
C GLN A 107 -8.06 2.92 11.31
N HIS A 108 -8.09 2.58 12.59
CA HIS A 108 -6.90 2.60 13.44
C HIS A 108 -5.81 1.66 12.89
N ASN A 109 -6.17 0.41 12.56
CA ASN A 109 -5.21 -0.54 11.98
C ASN A 109 -4.68 -0.07 10.62
N VAL A 110 -5.52 0.56 9.79
CA VAL A 110 -5.10 1.20 8.52
C VAL A 110 -4.08 2.30 8.82
N GLY A 111 -4.38 3.21 9.73
CA GLY A 111 -3.50 4.33 10.08
C GLY A 111 -2.12 3.85 10.55
N VAL A 112 -2.08 2.85 11.43
CA VAL A 112 -0.82 2.27 11.91
C VAL A 112 -0.06 1.57 10.77
N ALA A 113 -0.74 0.84 9.90
CA ALA A 113 -0.12 0.22 8.73
C ALA A 113 0.52 1.28 7.81
N MET A 114 -0.17 2.38 7.57
CA MET A 114 0.33 3.47 6.71
C MET A 114 1.57 4.18 7.30
N ILE A 115 1.68 4.28 8.62
CA ILE A 115 2.90 4.76 9.29
C ILE A 115 4.07 3.83 8.97
N HIS A 116 3.89 2.52 9.15
CA HIS A 116 4.93 1.54 8.83
C HIS A 116 5.32 1.55 7.35
N VAL A 117 4.37 1.79 6.45
CA VAL A 117 4.66 1.94 5.02
C VAL A 117 5.55 3.15 4.76
N LYS A 118 5.23 4.32 5.32
CA LYS A 118 6.04 5.53 5.16
C LYS A 118 7.46 5.33 5.67
N ASP A 119 7.58 4.78 6.87
CA ASP A 119 8.88 4.50 7.48
C ASP A 119 9.69 3.49 6.64
N GLY A 120 9.04 2.42 6.19
CA GLY A 120 9.69 1.40 5.37
C GLY A 120 10.22 1.94 4.04
N VAL A 121 9.40 2.71 3.31
CA VAL A 121 9.82 3.34 2.04
C VAL A 121 10.96 4.33 2.27
N ALA A 122 10.90 5.15 3.33
CA ALA A 122 11.96 6.12 3.65
C ALA A 122 13.29 5.41 3.97
N ILE A 123 13.27 4.37 4.79
CA ILE A 123 14.47 3.58 5.13
C ILE A 123 15.07 2.93 3.88
N ILE A 124 14.24 2.30 3.03
CA ILE A 124 14.69 1.67 1.78
C ILE A 124 15.33 2.74 0.87
N GLN A 125 14.67 3.89 0.70
CA GLN A 125 15.19 4.96 -0.14
C GLN A 125 16.55 5.45 0.35
N GLU A 126 16.69 5.70 1.65
CA GLU A 126 17.95 6.14 2.26
C GLU A 126 19.05 5.09 2.10
N ALA A 127 18.73 3.82 2.33
CA ALA A 127 19.69 2.71 2.17
C ALA A 127 20.17 2.60 0.71
N LEU A 128 19.26 2.70 -0.26
CA LEU A 128 19.58 2.68 -1.69
C LEU A 128 20.43 3.88 -2.10
N ASP A 129 20.12 5.09 -1.60
CA ASP A 129 20.88 6.31 -1.90
C ASP A 129 22.32 6.23 -1.36
N LYS A 130 22.50 5.61 -0.20
CA LYS A 130 23.82 5.42 0.45
C LYS A 130 24.56 4.18 -0.03
N GLY A 131 23.97 3.35 -0.89
CA GLY A 131 24.55 2.09 -1.34
C GLY A 131 24.70 1.03 -0.24
N LYS A 132 23.86 1.07 0.80
CA LYS A 132 23.91 0.20 1.97
C LYS A 132 22.89 -0.93 1.86
N GLU A 133 23.24 -1.96 1.12
CA GLU A 133 22.33 -3.10 0.85
C GLU A 133 21.81 -3.78 2.12
N ASN A 134 22.63 -3.86 3.17
CA ASN A 134 22.25 -4.46 4.44
C ASN A 134 21.19 -3.64 5.24
N GLU A 135 21.05 -2.35 4.96
CA GLU A 135 20.05 -1.49 5.60
C GLU A 135 18.68 -1.55 4.89
N VAL A 136 18.62 -2.03 3.65
CA VAL A 136 17.34 -2.22 2.90
C VAL A 136 16.42 -3.19 3.65
N ASP A 137 16.97 -4.24 4.25
CA ASP A 137 16.19 -5.26 4.98
C ASP A 137 15.40 -4.65 6.16
N ALA A 138 15.92 -3.63 6.82
CA ALA A 138 15.22 -2.95 7.90
C ALA A 138 13.94 -2.22 7.40
N GLY A 139 14.00 -1.59 6.24
CA GLY A 139 12.81 -0.99 5.62
C GLY A 139 11.81 -2.05 5.16
N VAL A 140 12.31 -3.16 4.62
CA VAL A 140 11.51 -4.33 4.25
C VAL A 140 10.75 -4.89 5.46
N GLU A 141 11.35 -5.03 6.63
CA GLU A 141 10.68 -5.47 7.87
C GLU A 141 9.53 -4.53 8.29
N ARG A 142 9.68 -3.21 8.06
CA ARG A 142 8.60 -2.24 8.29
C ARG A 142 7.42 -2.49 7.36
N LEU A 143 7.68 -2.72 6.09
CA LEU A 143 6.62 -3.06 5.12
C LEU A 143 5.93 -4.39 5.47
N GLU A 144 6.66 -5.40 6.00
CA GLU A 144 6.07 -6.65 6.49
C GLU A 144 5.10 -6.42 7.65
N THR A 145 5.48 -5.54 8.56
CA THR A 145 4.61 -5.19 9.68
C THR A 145 3.33 -4.53 9.16
N ALA A 146 3.43 -3.63 8.20
CA ALA A 146 2.27 -3.02 7.54
C ALA A 146 1.38 -4.09 6.88
N SER A 147 1.96 -5.03 6.15
CA SER A 147 1.22 -6.12 5.49
C SER A 147 0.40 -6.96 6.48
N LYS A 148 0.98 -7.30 7.63
CA LYS A 148 0.26 -8.04 8.69
C LYS A 148 -0.94 -7.27 9.25
N LEU A 149 -0.81 -5.95 9.38
CA LEU A 149 -1.91 -5.09 9.82
C LEU A 149 -3.01 -5.00 8.74
N ILE A 150 -2.62 -4.91 7.48
CA ILE A 150 -3.56 -4.91 6.34
C ILE A 150 -4.32 -6.23 6.25
N ASP A 151 -3.67 -7.36 6.48
CA ASP A 151 -4.34 -8.67 6.55
C ASP A 151 -5.38 -8.72 7.67
N LYS A 152 -5.11 -8.06 8.79
CA LYS A 152 -6.05 -7.92 9.90
C LYS A 152 -7.27 -7.08 9.50
N VAL A 153 -7.04 -5.93 8.86
CA VAL A 153 -8.08 -5.08 8.29
C VAL A 153 -8.97 -5.86 7.34
N ASN A 154 -8.39 -6.61 6.40
CA ASN A 154 -9.15 -7.43 5.45
C ASN A 154 -10.02 -8.49 6.13
N LYS A 155 -9.55 -9.09 7.23
CA LYS A 155 -10.33 -10.05 8.03
C LYS A 155 -11.49 -9.38 8.78
N GLU A 156 -11.28 -8.17 9.26
CA GLU A 156 -12.33 -7.38 9.96
C GLU A 156 -13.43 -6.93 8.99
N LEU A 157 -13.04 -6.42 7.81
CA LEU A 157 -14.00 -6.04 6.76
C LEU A 157 -14.86 -7.21 6.27
N LYS A 158 -14.32 -8.44 6.26
CA LYS A 158 -15.11 -9.63 5.92
C LYS A 158 -16.15 -10.03 6.95
N LYS A 159 -15.90 -9.72 8.22
CA LYS A 159 -16.83 -10.05 9.31
C LYS A 159 -18.00 -9.06 9.42
N SER A 160 -17.84 -7.87 8.87
CA SER A 160 -18.85 -6.79 8.87
C SER A 160 -19.79 -6.82 7.66
N LYS A 161 -19.61 -7.77 6.76
CA LYS A 161 -20.53 -8.10 5.63
C LYS A 161 -21.41 -9.29 5.97
#